data_3358043702a74b9c95a84be73d5de6f7
#
_entry.id   3358043702a74b9c95a84be73d5de6f7
#
_cell.length_a   1.000
_cell.length_b   1.000
_cell.length_c   1.000
_cell.angle_alpha   90.00
_cell.angle_beta   90.00
_cell.angle_gamma   90.00
#
_symmetry.space_group_name_H-M   'P 1'
#
loop_
_entity.id
_entity.type
_entity.pdbx_description
1 polymer ?
#
loop_
_entity_poly.entity_id
_entity_poly.type
_entity_poly.pdbx_seq_one_letter_code
_entity_poly.pdbx_strand_id
1 'polypeptide(L)'
;MVSNQKLFSVGDFDFRLQHLLVIGVLILAVSIGMLIRSTPVSYGFELFEFDPFFNYRATEYILDNGYGAYSEWIDEKTWHPFGRDVSQNSQVMLHVTASILYQLFGFNSSLYDFVILFPMIIGSLTAIAVFAFVRVLGGTTAGLLASLMFAVSVPIFTRGLIGWFKSEPLGLFFAFIAIYLFVSGIMVNKGKFSFIRLIFGGIFLTFGLSSWGGILFFFIPIILFYFILPFLKRETKFTILAVSIFS
;
A
#
# COMPACT_ATOMS: atom_id res chain seq x y z
N MET A 1 -5.79 -31.81 -4.49
CA MET A 1 -6.44 -31.13 -5.64
C MET A 1 -7.70 -30.45 -5.11
N VAL A 2 -7.76 -29.13 -5.07
CA VAL A 2 -8.97 -28.41 -4.66
C VAL A 2 -9.97 -28.62 -5.80
N SER A 3 -11.18 -29.10 -5.46
CA SER A 3 -12.25 -29.40 -6.40
C SER A 3 -12.56 -28.18 -7.28
N ASN A 4 -12.47 -28.34 -8.57
CA ASN A 4 -12.82 -27.33 -9.59
C ASN A 4 -14.34 -27.19 -9.74
N GLN A 5 -15.10 -27.56 -8.69
CA GLN A 5 -16.54 -27.59 -8.66
C GLN A 5 -17.09 -26.17 -8.87
N LYS A 6 -17.85 -26.00 -9.92
CA LYS A 6 -18.61 -24.78 -10.21
C LYS A 6 -19.75 -24.65 -9.19
N LEU A 7 -19.89 -23.48 -8.60
CA LEU A 7 -20.95 -23.17 -7.65
C LEU A 7 -22.10 -22.43 -8.32
N PHE A 8 -21.80 -21.35 -9.05
CA PHE A 8 -22.76 -20.56 -9.83
C PHE A 8 -22.02 -19.74 -10.89
N SER A 9 -22.77 -19.14 -11.82
CA SER A 9 -22.22 -18.20 -12.83
C SER A 9 -22.89 -16.85 -12.71
N VAL A 10 -22.11 -15.79 -12.98
CA VAL A 10 -22.60 -14.42 -13.14
C VAL A 10 -22.07 -13.92 -14.48
N GLY A 11 -22.96 -13.85 -15.48
CA GLY A 11 -22.56 -13.61 -16.87
C GLY A 11 -21.59 -14.71 -17.36
N ASP A 12 -20.48 -14.30 -17.96
CA ASP A 12 -19.43 -15.21 -18.46
C ASP A 12 -18.47 -15.71 -17.35
N PHE A 13 -18.66 -15.29 -16.11
CA PHE A 13 -17.76 -15.64 -14.99
C PHE A 13 -18.32 -16.80 -14.16
N ASP A 14 -17.56 -17.90 -14.11
CA ASP A 14 -17.88 -19.08 -13.29
C ASP A 14 -17.28 -18.95 -11.88
N PHE A 15 -18.13 -18.82 -10.87
CA PHE A 15 -17.73 -18.95 -9.48
C PHE A 15 -17.48 -20.41 -9.12
N ARG A 16 -16.27 -20.70 -8.62
CA ARG A 16 -15.84 -22.04 -8.24
C ARG A 16 -15.46 -22.10 -6.77
N LEU A 17 -15.50 -23.28 -6.19
CA LEU A 17 -15.10 -23.50 -4.78
C LEU A 17 -13.70 -22.93 -4.47
N GLN A 18 -12.76 -23.03 -5.42
CA GLN A 18 -11.43 -22.44 -5.27
C GLN A 18 -11.44 -20.92 -5.03
N HIS A 19 -12.38 -20.17 -5.62
CA HIS A 19 -12.49 -18.73 -5.42
C HIS A 19 -12.94 -18.41 -4.00
N LEU A 20 -13.90 -19.18 -3.45
CA LEU A 20 -14.31 -19.04 -2.06
C LEU A 20 -13.16 -19.35 -1.08
N LEU A 21 -12.37 -20.39 -1.36
CA LEU A 21 -11.20 -20.72 -0.54
C LEU A 21 -10.15 -19.61 -0.56
N VAL A 22 -9.87 -19.04 -1.73
CA VAL A 22 -8.95 -17.88 -1.84
C VAL A 22 -9.47 -16.71 -1.02
N ILE A 23 -10.74 -16.34 -1.18
CA ILE A 23 -11.37 -15.25 -0.44
C ILE A 23 -11.32 -15.54 1.07
N GLY A 24 -11.67 -16.74 1.49
CA GLY A 24 -11.64 -17.14 2.90
C GLY A 24 -10.25 -17.03 3.53
N VAL A 25 -9.21 -17.49 2.83
CA VAL A 25 -7.82 -17.36 3.33
C VAL A 25 -7.36 -15.91 3.35
N LEU A 26 -7.76 -15.07 2.38
CA LEU A 26 -7.42 -13.65 2.40
C LEU A 26 -8.14 -12.90 3.53
N ILE A 27 -9.42 -13.19 3.77
CA ILE A 27 -10.14 -12.66 4.93
C ILE A 27 -9.42 -13.08 6.22
N LEU A 28 -9.03 -14.35 6.33
CA LEU A 28 -8.27 -14.85 7.49
C LEU A 28 -6.95 -14.10 7.66
N ALA A 29 -6.16 -13.90 6.59
CA ALA A 29 -4.89 -13.18 6.66
C ALA A 29 -5.09 -11.72 7.11
N VAL A 30 -6.10 -11.02 6.57
CA VAL A 30 -6.43 -9.65 6.98
C VAL A 30 -6.90 -9.62 8.43
N SER A 31 -7.77 -10.54 8.84
CA SER A 31 -8.29 -10.62 10.22
C SER A 31 -7.18 -10.90 11.24
N ILE A 32 -6.28 -11.85 10.96
CA ILE A 32 -5.09 -12.10 11.78
C ILE A 32 -4.22 -10.85 11.86
N GLY A 33 -3.99 -10.20 10.71
CA GLY A 33 -3.23 -8.96 10.65
C GLY A 33 -3.84 -7.85 11.51
N MET A 34 -5.17 -7.68 11.49
CA MET A 34 -5.88 -6.72 12.33
C MET A 34 -5.80 -7.10 13.82
N LEU A 35 -6.03 -8.37 14.17
CA LEU A 35 -5.97 -8.83 15.55
C LEU A 35 -4.59 -8.59 16.17
N ILE A 36 -3.52 -8.94 15.47
CA ILE A 36 -2.15 -8.72 15.97
C ILE A 36 -1.86 -7.22 16.12
N ARG A 37 -2.25 -6.40 15.13
CA ARG A 37 -2.00 -4.95 15.15
C ARG A 37 -2.87 -4.20 16.15
N SER A 38 -3.98 -4.76 16.61
CA SER A 38 -4.84 -4.15 17.61
C SER A 38 -4.37 -4.44 19.06
N THR A 39 -3.39 -5.32 19.27
CA THR A 39 -2.94 -5.70 20.63
C THR A 39 -2.55 -4.52 21.53
N PRO A 40 -1.96 -3.39 21.04
CA PRO A 40 -1.63 -2.26 21.90
C PRO A 40 -2.83 -1.53 22.50
N VAL A 41 -4.07 -1.77 22.03
CA VAL A 41 -5.29 -1.21 22.64
C VAL A 41 -5.38 -1.49 24.14
N SER A 42 -4.81 -2.61 24.61
CA SER A 42 -4.74 -2.93 26.03
C SER A 42 -3.97 -1.92 26.88
N TYR A 43 -3.13 -1.10 26.25
CA TYR A 43 -2.34 -0.04 26.90
C TYR A 43 -2.95 1.37 26.69
N GLY A 44 -3.96 1.50 25.87
CA GLY A 44 -4.65 2.74 25.55
C GLY A 44 -5.04 2.83 24.06
N PHE A 45 -6.09 3.59 23.78
CA PHE A 45 -6.50 3.93 22.40
C PHE A 45 -5.98 5.32 22.08
N GLU A 46 -4.66 5.40 21.77
CA GLU A 46 -3.92 6.66 21.65
C GLU A 46 -2.88 6.56 20.53
N LEU A 47 -2.40 7.72 20.09
CA LEU A 47 -1.23 7.81 19.21
C LEU A 47 0.05 7.58 20.01
N PHE A 48 0.99 6.83 19.44
CA PHE A 48 2.29 6.53 20.06
C PHE A 48 3.41 7.30 19.38
N GLU A 49 4.38 7.80 20.12
CA GLU A 49 5.54 8.56 19.66
C GLU A 49 5.22 9.96 19.08
N PHE A 50 6.25 10.66 18.61
CA PHE A 50 6.17 12.05 18.13
C PHE A 50 5.61 12.18 16.72
N ASP A 51 6.06 11.32 15.78
CA ASP A 51 5.69 11.43 14.38
C ASP A 51 4.17 11.26 14.14
N PRO A 52 3.46 10.33 14.80
CA PRO A 52 2.02 10.22 14.69
C PRO A 52 1.26 11.49 15.06
N PHE A 53 1.68 12.23 16.10
CA PHE A 53 1.05 13.50 16.46
C PHE A 53 1.32 14.59 15.42
N PHE A 54 2.53 14.64 14.85
CA PHE A 54 2.81 15.54 13.74
C PHE A 54 1.95 15.18 12.51
N ASN A 55 1.89 13.90 12.14
CA ASN A 55 1.11 13.45 10.99
C ASN A 55 -0.40 13.69 11.19
N TYR A 56 -0.92 13.50 12.41
CA TYR A 56 -2.29 13.86 12.76
C TYR A 56 -2.55 15.35 12.51
N ARG A 57 -1.72 16.24 13.09
CA ARG A 57 -1.86 17.69 12.92
C ARG A 57 -1.72 18.13 11.47
N ALA A 58 -0.85 17.49 10.69
CA ALA A 58 -0.70 17.80 9.27
C ALA A 58 -1.94 17.37 8.47
N THR A 59 -2.57 16.25 8.84
CA THR A 59 -3.83 15.80 8.24
C THR A 59 -4.97 16.74 8.62
N GLU A 60 -5.06 17.14 9.89
CA GLU A 60 -6.03 18.12 10.40
C GLU A 60 -5.90 19.46 9.68
N TYR A 61 -4.67 19.94 9.47
CA TYR A 61 -4.41 21.18 8.74
C TYR A 61 -4.96 21.14 7.31
N ILE A 62 -4.83 20.01 6.60
CA ILE A 62 -5.45 19.86 5.26
C ILE A 62 -6.97 19.97 5.34
N LEU A 63 -7.59 19.35 6.32
CA LEU A 63 -9.05 19.36 6.48
C LEU A 63 -9.59 20.75 6.80
N ASP A 64 -8.86 21.52 7.60
CA ASP A 64 -9.29 22.85 8.05
C ASP A 64 -8.99 23.95 7.03
N ASN A 65 -7.85 23.86 6.32
CA ASN A 65 -7.34 24.95 5.48
C ASN A 65 -7.29 24.59 3.98
N GLY A 66 -7.46 23.30 3.64
CA GLY A 66 -7.42 22.78 2.27
C GLY A 66 -6.01 22.49 1.75
N TYR A 67 -5.96 21.78 0.62
CA TYR A 67 -4.70 21.28 0.02
C TYR A 67 -3.78 22.41 -0.48
N GLY A 68 -4.37 23.54 -0.94
CA GLY A 68 -3.59 24.70 -1.39
C GLY A 68 -2.78 25.31 -0.25
N ALA A 69 -3.43 25.59 0.88
CA ALA A 69 -2.75 26.11 2.07
C ALA A 69 -1.70 25.15 2.62
N TYR A 70 -1.98 23.85 2.59
CA TYR A 70 -1.01 22.82 3.02
C TYR A 70 0.29 22.84 2.19
N SER A 71 0.22 23.10 0.90
CA SER A 71 1.41 23.13 0.03
C SER A 71 2.37 24.28 0.36
N GLU A 72 1.90 25.33 1.03
CA GLU A 72 2.67 26.50 1.43
C GLU A 72 2.90 26.58 2.95
N TRP A 73 2.48 25.53 3.69
CA TRP A 73 2.50 25.56 5.15
C TRP A 73 3.90 25.39 5.73
N ILE A 74 4.31 26.39 6.52
CA ILE A 74 5.48 26.32 7.41
C ILE A 74 4.96 26.04 8.82
N ASP A 75 5.29 24.88 9.35
CA ASP A 75 4.93 24.50 10.72
C ASP A 75 5.92 25.08 11.74
N GLU A 76 5.57 26.20 12.33
CA GLU A 76 6.38 26.91 13.32
C GLU A 76 6.49 26.15 14.67
N LYS A 77 5.64 25.14 14.90
CA LYS A 77 5.68 24.31 16.12
C LYS A 77 6.75 23.22 16.07
N THR A 78 7.34 22.98 14.90
CA THR A 78 8.46 22.04 14.69
C THR A 78 9.68 22.77 14.14
N TRP A 79 10.87 22.21 14.37
CA TRP A 79 12.17 22.73 13.88
C TRP A 79 12.44 24.20 14.27
N HIS A 80 12.12 24.54 15.52
CA HIS A 80 12.40 25.86 16.06
C HIS A 80 13.88 26.26 15.89
N PRO A 81 14.24 27.54 15.55
CA PRO A 81 13.32 28.68 15.40
C PRO A 81 12.76 28.90 13.98
N PHE A 82 13.17 28.12 12.98
CA PHE A 82 12.89 28.41 11.57
C PHE A 82 11.57 27.81 11.06
N GLY A 83 10.99 26.87 11.80
CA GLY A 83 9.83 26.12 11.34
C GLY A 83 10.20 25.03 10.32
N ARG A 84 9.22 24.17 10.00
CA ARG A 84 9.36 23.09 9.03
C ARG A 84 8.48 23.38 7.81
N ASP A 85 9.08 23.47 6.63
CA ASP A 85 8.34 23.42 5.38
C ASP A 85 7.78 22.00 5.22
N VAL A 86 6.46 21.88 5.42
CA VAL A 86 5.80 20.58 5.51
C VAL A 86 5.71 19.91 4.15
N SER A 87 5.48 20.68 3.10
CA SER A 87 5.36 20.17 1.73
C SER A 87 6.67 19.53 1.23
N GLN A 88 7.80 20.07 1.64
CA GLN A 88 9.13 19.66 1.20
C GLN A 88 9.76 18.59 2.10
N ASN A 89 9.43 18.61 3.39
CA ASN A 89 10.17 17.85 4.41
C ASN A 89 9.28 16.86 5.19
N SER A 90 8.14 16.44 4.62
CA SER A 90 7.27 15.46 5.27
C SER A 90 6.73 14.39 4.31
N GLN A 91 5.99 13.43 4.87
CA GLN A 91 5.35 12.34 4.15
C GLN A 91 4.00 12.80 3.57
N VAL A 92 4.04 13.69 2.59
CA VAL A 92 2.87 14.38 2.01
C VAL A 92 1.75 13.41 1.65
N MET A 93 2.07 12.28 1.03
CA MET A 93 1.07 11.31 0.57
C MET A 93 0.33 10.64 1.74
N LEU A 94 0.96 10.50 2.92
CA LEU A 94 0.28 10.00 4.12
C LEU A 94 -0.84 10.96 4.52
N HIS A 95 -0.53 12.26 4.64
CA HIS A 95 -1.48 13.29 5.09
C HIS A 95 -2.63 13.46 4.08
N VAL A 96 -2.30 13.52 2.79
CA VAL A 96 -3.29 13.62 1.70
C VAL A 96 -4.19 12.38 1.65
N THR A 97 -3.62 11.18 1.71
CA THR A 97 -4.42 9.95 1.66
C THR A 97 -5.32 9.83 2.89
N ALA A 98 -4.80 10.12 4.07
CA ALA A 98 -5.59 10.07 5.30
C ALA A 98 -6.74 11.10 5.29
N SER A 99 -6.50 12.33 4.83
CA SER A 99 -7.54 13.35 4.72
C SER A 99 -8.64 12.97 3.73
N ILE A 100 -8.28 12.43 2.55
CA ILE A 100 -9.26 11.95 1.56
C ILE A 100 -10.07 10.79 2.12
N LEU A 101 -9.40 9.78 2.72
CA LEU A 101 -10.09 8.63 3.26
C LEU A 101 -10.97 8.99 4.46
N TYR A 102 -10.57 9.96 5.29
CA TYR A 102 -11.41 10.48 6.35
C TYR A 102 -12.66 11.17 5.81
N GLN A 103 -12.55 12.02 4.80
CA GLN A 103 -13.70 12.66 4.15
C GLN A 103 -14.68 11.64 3.54
N LEU A 104 -14.18 10.53 3.02
CA LEU A 104 -15.01 9.50 2.39
C LEU A 104 -15.60 8.49 3.39
N PHE A 105 -14.86 8.13 4.42
CA PHE A 105 -15.16 6.99 5.29
C PHE A 105 -15.11 7.32 6.80
N GLY A 106 -14.81 8.55 7.18
CA GLY A 106 -14.74 8.96 8.59
C GLY A 106 -16.11 8.94 9.28
N PHE A 107 -17.18 9.07 8.50
CA PHE A 107 -18.57 9.14 8.99
C PHE A 107 -18.70 10.11 10.18
N ASN A 108 -19.12 9.61 11.35
CA ASN A 108 -19.28 10.38 12.57
C ASN A 108 -18.12 10.20 13.57
N SER A 109 -17.01 9.58 13.16
CA SER A 109 -15.84 9.43 14.02
C SER A 109 -15.03 10.72 14.09
N SER A 110 -14.28 10.92 15.18
CA SER A 110 -13.28 11.98 15.24
C SER A 110 -12.11 11.65 14.28
N LEU A 111 -11.44 12.71 13.77
CA LEU A 111 -10.21 12.50 12.99
C LEU A 111 -9.17 11.73 13.83
N TYR A 112 -9.10 12.00 15.13
CA TYR A 112 -8.16 11.34 16.05
C TYR A 112 -8.38 9.82 16.08
N ASP A 113 -9.63 9.37 16.26
CA ASP A 113 -9.97 7.95 16.26
C ASP A 113 -9.68 7.28 14.91
N PHE A 114 -9.97 8.00 13.81
CA PHE A 114 -9.72 7.52 12.46
C PHE A 114 -8.23 7.26 12.20
N VAL A 115 -7.35 8.21 12.56
CA VAL A 115 -5.91 8.06 12.32
C VAL A 115 -5.27 7.03 13.25
N ILE A 116 -5.83 6.78 14.44
CA ILE A 116 -5.40 5.67 15.31
C ILE A 116 -5.61 4.32 14.62
N LEU A 117 -6.76 4.12 13.94
CA LEU A 117 -7.10 2.88 13.25
C LEU A 117 -6.41 2.73 11.88
N PHE A 118 -6.04 3.84 11.25
CA PHE A 118 -5.53 3.89 9.89
C PHE A 118 -4.36 2.93 9.62
N PRO A 119 -3.25 2.92 10.40
CA PRO A 119 -2.11 2.04 10.15
C PRO A 119 -2.47 0.56 10.26
N MET A 120 -3.32 0.20 11.21
CA MET A 120 -3.80 -1.17 11.40
C MET A 120 -4.58 -1.66 10.17
N ILE A 121 -5.49 -0.83 9.66
CA ILE A 121 -6.32 -1.18 8.49
C ILE A 121 -5.46 -1.29 7.24
N ILE A 122 -4.67 -0.26 6.91
CA ILE A 122 -3.83 -0.23 5.70
C ILE A 122 -2.77 -1.32 5.75
N GLY A 123 -2.10 -1.49 6.90
CA GLY A 123 -1.09 -2.53 7.08
C GLY A 123 -1.65 -3.95 6.94
N SER A 124 -2.90 -4.19 7.36
CA SER A 124 -3.56 -5.49 7.19
C SER A 124 -4.02 -5.73 5.77
N LEU A 125 -4.57 -4.71 5.10
CA LEU A 125 -4.98 -4.79 3.69
C LEU A 125 -3.78 -5.01 2.75
N THR A 126 -2.57 -4.65 3.15
CA THR A 126 -1.35 -4.89 2.37
C THR A 126 -1.13 -6.40 2.12
N ALA A 127 -1.63 -7.29 2.98
CA ALA A 127 -1.58 -8.74 2.75
C ALA A 127 -2.26 -9.16 1.43
N ILE A 128 -3.30 -8.44 0.99
CA ILE A 128 -3.99 -8.68 -0.29
C ILE A 128 -3.09 -8.25 -1.46
N ALA A 129 -2.38 -7.13 -1.34
CA ALA A 129 -1.44 -6.67 -2.36
C ALA A 129 -0.25 -7.64 -2.50
N VAL A 130 0.26 -8.16 -1.38
CA VAL A 130 1.29 -9.21 -1.35
C VAL A 130 0.79 -10.50 -2.03
N PHE A 131 -0.43 -10.94 -1.72
CA PHE A 131 -1.04 -12.07 -2.41
C PHE A 131 -1.07 -11.85 -3.93
N ALA A 132 -1.57 -10.70 -4.38
CA ALA A 132 -1.68 -10.40 -5.80
C ALA A 132 -0.32 -10.44 -6.50
N PHE A 133 0.71 -9.85 -5.90
CA PHE A 133 2.07 -9.85 -6.41
C PHE A 133 2.68 -11.26 -6.48
N VAL A 134 2.68 -11.99 -5.37
CA VAL A 134 3.31 -13.33 -5.32
C VAL A 134 2.54 -14.34 -6.17
N ARG A 135 1.22 -14.20 -6.27
CA ARG A 135 0.40 -15.04 -7.16
C ARG A 135 0.83 -14.95 -8.63
N VAL A 136 1.22 -13.78 -9.10
CA VAL A 136 1.69 -13.60 -10.50
C VAL A 136 2.99 -14.37 -10.74
N LEU A 137 3.86 -14.48 -9.74
CA LEU A 137 5.16 -15.15 -9.85
C LEU A 137 5.07 -16.65 -9.59
N GLY A 138 4.38 -17.06 -8.53
CA GLY A 138 4.42 -18.43 -8.01
C GLY A 138 3.06 -19.14 -7.95
N GLY A 139 2.00 -18.52 -8.49
CA GLY A 139 0.65 -19.08 -8.48
C GLY A 139 -0.12 -18.84 -7.18
N THR A 140 -1.37 -19.31 -7.16
CA THR A 140 -2.33 -19.00 -6.09
C THR A 140 -1.89 -19.49 -4.71
N THR A 141 -1.36 -20.71 -4.61
CA THR A 141 -0.91 -21.28 -3.34
C THR A 141 0.25 -20.48 -2.73
N ALA A 142 1.24 -20.13 -3.56
CA ALA A 142 2.37 -19.30 -3.11
C ALA A 142 1.89 -17.92 -2.64
N GLY A 143 0.96 -17.29 -3.37
CA GLY A 143 0.37 -16.02 -2.97
C GLY A 143 -0.37 -16.09 -1.64
N LEU A 144 -1.17 -17.13 -1.38
CA LEU A 144 -1.88 -17.31 -0.12
C LEU A 144 -0.93 -17.52 1.06
N LEU A 145 0.12 -18.34 0.89
CA LEU A 145 1.13 -18.52 1.91
C LEU A 145 1.87 -17.20 2.20
N ALA A 146 2.24 -16.45 1.16
CA ALA A 146 2.90 -15.16 1.33
C ALA A 146 2.01 -14.14 2.08
N SER A 147 0.71 -14.10 1.80
CA SER A 147 -0.21 -13.19 2.51
C SER A 147 -0.34 -13.52 3.99
N LEU A 148 -0.41 -14.81 4.35
CA LEU A 148 -0.44 -15.27 5.74
C LEU A 148 0.89 -14.97 6.46
N MET A 149 2.03 -15.24 5.82
CA MET A 149 3.36 -14.92 6.37
C MET A 149 3.54 -13.42 6.58
N PHE A 150 3.06 -12.60 5.65
CA PHE A 150 3.08 -11.14 5.79
C PHE A 150 2.28 -10.67 6.99
N ALA A 151 1.09 -11.25 7.21
CA ALA A 151 0.21 -10.87 8.30
C ALA A 151 0.85 -11.05 9.69
N VAL A 152 1.67 -12.11 9.86
CA VAL A 152 2.31 -12.48 11.14
C VAL A 152 3.79 -12.07 11.23
N SER A 153 4.35 -11.45 10.20
CA SER A 153 5.77 -11.05 10.16
C SER A 153 6.04 -9.91 11.15
N VAL A 154 6.86 -10.20 12.18
CA VAL A 154 7.16 -9.25 13.26
C VAL A 154 7.70 -7.91 12.74
N PRO A 155 8.72 -7.84 11.86
CA PRO A 155 9.24 -6.57 11.35
C PRO A 155 8.19 -5.71 10.62
N ILE A 156 7.15 -6.36 10.09
CA ILE A 156 6.10 -5.72 9.30
C ILE A 156 4.94 -5.28 10.18
N PHE A 157 4.40 -6.18 11.03
CA PHE A 157 3.23 -5.81 11.79
C PHE A 157 3.53 -4.76 12.87
N THR A 158 4.74 -4.72 13.44
CA THR A 158 5.15 -3.70 14.42
C THR A 158 5.13 -2.28 13.84
N ARG A 159 5.29 -2.13 12.54
CA ARG A 159 5.20 -0.85 11.83
C ARG A 159 3.79 -0.46 11.39
N GLY A 160 2.79 -1.22 11.76
CA GLY A 160 1.38 -0.95 11.45
C GLY A 160 0.47 -1.19 12.64
N LEU A 161 0.97 -1.08 13.86
CA LEU A 161 0.17 -1.19 15.08
C LEU A 161 -0.85 -0.06 15.17
N ILE A 162 -1.94 -0.31 15.88
CA ILE A 162 -2.91 0.74 16.21
C ILE A 162 -2.20 1.91 16.91
N GLY A 163 -2.54 3.15 16.55
CA GLY A 163 -1.88 4.34 17.06
C GLY A 163 -0.51 4.66 16.44
N TRP A 164 0.04 3.79 15.60
CA TRP A 164 1.29 4.02 14.87
C TRP A 164 1.02 4.76 13.55
N PHE A 165 0.46 5.96 13.60
CA PHE A 165 0.11 6.74 12.40
C PHE A 165 1.36 7.30 11.72
N LYS A 166 2.11 6.39 11.07
CA LYS A 166 3.31 6.66 10.28
C LYS A 166 3.16 6.19 8.83
N SER A 167 4.12 6.56 8.04
CA SER A 167 4.10 6.39 6.58
C SER A 167 4.40 4.97 6.09
N GLU A 168 5.04 4.12 6.91
CA GLU A 168 5.50 2.79 6.51
C GLU A 168 4.36 1.88 6.01
N PRO A 169 3.21 1.75 6.71
CA PRO A 169 2.12 0.89 6.24
C PRO A 169 1.58 1.33 4.88
N LEU A 170 1.39 2.64 4.69
CA LEU A 170 0.86 3.19 3.44
C LEU A 170 1.87 3.06 2.29
N GLY A 171 3.13 3.35 2.57
CA GLY A 171 4.20 3.19 1.59
C GLY A 171 4.31 1.74 1.10
N LEU A 172 4.32 0.76 2.02
CA LEU A 172 4.34 -0.66 1.67
C LEU A 172 3.11 -1.08 0.86
N PHE A 173 1.92 -0.60 1.23
CA PHE A 173 0.68 -0.87 0.50
C PHE A 173 0.80 -0.44 -0.97
N PHE A 174 1.20 0.80 -1.22
CA PHE A 174 1.39 1.31 -2.57
C PHE A 174 2.52 0.62 -3.32
N ALA A 175 3.65 0.31 -2.64
CA ALA A 175 4.77 -0.38 -3.26
C ALA A 175 4.40 -1.79 -3.75
N PHE A 176 3.68 -2.58 -2.94
CA PHE A 176 3.25 -3.92 -3.37
C PHE A 176 2.24 -3.87 -4.51
N ILE A 177 1.34 -2.88 -4.54
CA ILE A 177 0.44 -2.65 -5.68
C ILE A 177 1.26 -2.27 -6.93
N ALA A 178 2.22 -1.36 -6.80
CA ALA A 178 3.08 -0.92 -7.90
C ALA A 178 3.84 -2.08 -8.53
N ILE A 179 4.51 -2.90 -7.71
CA ILE A 179 5.26 -4.07 -8.17
C ILE A 179 4.34 -5.12 -8.80
N TYR A 180 3.17 -5.38 -8.20
CA TYR A 180 2.16 -6.27 -8.79
C TYR A 180 1.74 -5.80 -10.19
N LEU A 181 1.42 -4.52 -10.33
CA LEU A 181 1.00 -3.94 -11.61
C LEU A 181 2.11 -3.99 -12.65
N PHE A 182 3.35 -3.69 -12.25
CA PHE A 182 4.52 -3.77 -13.10
C PHE A 182 4.75 -5.19 -13.61
N VAL A 183 4.90 -6.17 -12.70
CA VAL A 183 5.18 -7.56 -13.06
C VAL A 183 4.03 -8.14 -13.90
N SER A 184 2.78 -7.91 -13.49
CA SER A 184 1.62 -8.38 -14.25
C SER A 184 1.51 -7.70 -15.62
N GLY A 185 1.91 -6.44 -15.74
CA GLY A 185 1.96 -5.70 -16.99
C GLY A 185 2.98 -6.26 -17.98
N ILE A 186 4.15 -6.70 -17.48
CA ILE A 186 5.19 -7.33 -18.33
C ILE A 186 4.82 -8.75 -18.72
N MET A 187 4.15 -9.51 -17.85
CA MET A 187 3.84 -10.93 -18.07
C MET A 187 2.61 -11.16 -18.95
N VAL A 188 1.67 -10.21 -19.02
CA VAL A 188 0.49 -10.31 -19.89
C VAL A 188 0.88 -10.07 -21.35
N ASN A 189 0.17 -10.73 -22.28
CA ASN A 189 0.33 -10.49 -23.72
C ASN A 189 0.20 -9.00 -24.03
N LYS A 190 1.10 -8.50 -24.89
CA LYS A 190 1.18 -7.11 -25.32
C LYS A 190 -0.17 -6.60 -25.81
N GLY A 191 -0.72 -5.64 -25.10
CA GLY A 191 -1.99 -5.05 -25.43
C GLY A 191 -2.32 -3.86 -24.54
N LYS A 192 -3.45 -3.23 -24.82
CA LYS A 192 -3.92 -2.06 -24.08
C LYS A 192 -3.88 -2.24 -22.54
N PHE A 193 -4.26 -3.42 -22.06
CA PHE A 193 -4.27 -3.73 -20.62
C PHE A 193 -2.87 -3.81 -20.00
N SER A 194 -1.84 -4.22 -20.76
CA SER A 194 -0.44 -4.19 -20.29
C SER A 194 0.00 -2.76 -20.02
N PHE A 195 -0.23 -1.85 -20.97
CA PHE A 195 0.14 -0.44 -20.80
C PHE A 195 -0.61 0.25 -19.66
N ILE A 196 -1.91 -0.02 -19.51
CA ILE A 196 -2.70 0.51 -18.40
C ILE A 196 -2.10 0.08 -17.06
N ARG A 197 -1.73 -1.20 -16.91
CA ARG A 197 -1.09 -1.69 -15.67
C ARG A 197 0.26 -1.01 -15.40
N LEU A 198 1.07 -0.79 -16.43
CA LEU A 198 2.37 -0.13 -16.28
C LEU A 198 2.19 1.33 -15.84
N ILE A 199 1.26 2.08 -16.45
CA ILE A 199 0.95 3.46 -16.07
C ILE A 199 0.48 3.53 -14.61
N PHE A 200 -0.51 2.72 -14.23
CA PHE A 200 -0.97 2.70 -12.84
C PHE A 200 0.11 2.20 -11.88
N GLY A 201 0.98 1.27 -12.33
CA GLY A 201 2.13 0.83 -11.56
C GLY A 201 3.07 1.99 -11.24
N GLY A 202 3.40 2.84 -12.21
CA GLY A 202 4.21 4.05 -12.01
C GLY A 202 3.54 5.06 -11.06
N ILE A 203 2.23 5.30 -11.22
CA ILE A 203 1.46 6.18 -10.33
C ILE A 203 1.52 5.65 -8.87
N PHE A 204 1.27 4.36 -8.65
CA PHE A 204 1.34 3.78 -7.31
C PHE A 204 2.76 3.76 -6.74
N LEU A 205 3.79 3.63 -7.60
CA LEU A 205 5.18 3.77 -7.18
C LEU A 205 5.47 5.18 -6.66
N THR A 206 5.03 6.20 -7.40
CA THR A 206 5.16 7.61 -6.98
C THR A 206 4.45 7.86 -5.66
N PHE A 207 3.25 7.32 -5.47
CA PHE A 207 2.53 7.41 -4.19
C PHE A 207 3.29 6.71 -3.06
N GLY A 208 3.88 5.56 -3.33
CA GLY A 208 4.73 4.85 -2.35
C GLY A 208 5.94 5.68 -1.94
N LEU A 209 6.69 6.22 -2.90
CA LEU A 209 7.87 7.07 -2.67
C LEU A 209 7.51 8.36 -1.91
N SER A 210 6.39 8.99 -2.26
CA SER A 210 5.89 10.20 -1.57
C SER A 210 5.30 9.89 -0.19
N SER A 211 4.97 8.63 0.10
CA SER A 211 4.54 8.17 1.42
C SER A 211 5.73 7.89 2.33
N TRP A 212 6.69 7.08 1.86
CA TRP A 212 7.77 6.59 2.70
C TRP A 212 9.10 6.45 1.93
N GLY A 213 10.12 7.16 2.38
CA GLY A 213 11.47 7.10 1.77
C GLY A 213 12.09 5.68 1.77
N GLY A 214 11.67 4.79 2.67
CA GLY A 214 12.12 3.39 2.69
C GLY A 214 11.71 2.58 1.45
N ILE A 215 10.79 3.09 0.63
CA ILE A 215 10.42 2.46 -0.65
C ILE A 215 11.60 2.44 -1.63
N LEU A 216 12.58 3.32 -1.48
CA LEU A 216 13.82 3.26 -2.25
C LEU A 216 14.51 1.90 -2.15
N PHE A 217 14.36 1.21 -1.00
CA PHE A 217 14.89 -0.14 -0.83
C PHE A 217 14.24 -1.17 -1.77
N PHE A 218 12.96 -1.00 -2.08
CA PHE A 218 12.27 -1.81 -3.10
C PHE A 218 12.66 -1.40 -4.53
N PHE A 219 13.08 -0.16 -4.71
CA PHE A 219 13.44 0.38 -6.02
C PHE A 219 14.77 -0.17 -6.53
N ILE A 220 15.74 -0.40 -5.65
CA ILE A 220 17.06 -0.93 -6.01
C ILE A 220 16.96 -2.28 -6.75
N PRO A 221 16.23 -3.30 -6.26
CA PRO A 221 16.03 -4.54 -7.00
C PRO A 221 15.32 -4.34 -8.35
N ILE A 222 14.40 -3.38 -8.46
CA ILE A 222 13.70 -3.08 -9.71
C ILE A 222 14.68 -2.47 -10.73
N ILE A 223 15.54 -1.55 -10.31
CA ILE A 223 16.58 -0.98 -11.18
C ILE A 223 17.52 -2.08 -11.67
N LEU A 224 17.99 -2.96 -10.77
CA LEU A 224 18.83 -4.09 -11.15
C LEU A 224 18.11 -5.02 -12.15
N PHE A 225 16.82 -5.27 -11.91
CA PHE A 225 16.00 -6.05 -12.82
C PHE A 225 15.89 -5.38 -14.21
N TYR A 226 15.80 -4.07 -14.28
CA TYR A 226 15.79 -3.33 -15.55
C TYR A 226 17.05 -3.54 -16.37
N PHE A 227 18.23 -3.58 -15.71
CA PHE A 227 19.50 -3.88 -16.39
C PHE A 227 19.53 -5.30 -16.95
N ILE A 228 18.92 -6.25 -16.27
CA ILE A 228 18.92 -7.67 -16.65
C ILE A 228 17.82 -7.98 -17.69
N LEU A 229 16.69 -7.29 -17.63
CA LEU A 229 15.49 -7.60 -18.42
C LEU A 229 15.73 -7.62 -19.96
N PRO A 230 16.51 -6.71 -20.57
CA PRO A 230 16.83 -6.76 -21.99
C PRO A 230 17.58 -8.02 -22.44
N PHE A 231 18.35 -8.62 -21.53
CA PHE A 231 19.08 -9.87 -21.82
C PHE A 231 18.21 -11.11 -21.67
N LEU A 232 17.15 -11.04 -20.85
CA LEU A 232 16.20 -12.12 -20.63
C LEU A 232 15.06 -12.14 -21.66
N LYS A 233 14.63 -10.97 -22.13
CA LYS A 233 13.55 -10.84 -23.12
C LYS A 233 14.10 -10.46 -24.48
N ARG A 234 13.78 -11.26 -25.50
CA ARG A 234 14.17 -11.01 -26.90
C ARG A 234 13.52 -9.75 -27.51
N GLU A 235 12.44 -9.21 -26.91
CA GLU A 235 11.70 -8.08 -27.42
C GLU A 235 12.10 -6.77 -26.73
N THR A 236 13.22 -6.23 -27.17
CA THR A 236 13.85 -5.02 -26.63
C THR A 236 12.91 -3.79 -26.65
N LYS A 237 12.14 -3.60 -27.73
CA LYS A 237 11.23 -2.44 -27.85
C LYS A 237 10.15 -2.41 -26.76
N PHE A 238 9.48 -3.54 -26.52
CA PHE A 238 8.46 -3.62 -25.45
C PHE A 238 9.07 -3.42 -24.09
N THR A 239 10.24 -3.99 -23.84
CA THR A 239 10.97 -3.88 -22.57
C THR A 239 11.35 -2.45 -22.26
N ILE A 240 11.94 -1.73 -23.22
CA ILE A 240 12.28 -0.31 -23.08
C ILE A 240 11.04 0.52 -22.77
N LEU A 241 9.96 0.31 -23.56
CA LEU A 241 8.72 1.04 -23.36
C LEU A 241 8.09 0.75 -21.98
N ALA A 242 8.08 -0.52 -21.54
CA ALA A 242 7.56 -0.90 -20.24
C ALA A 242 8.32 -0.24 -19.07
N VAL A 243 9.65 -0.21 -19.17
CA VAL A 243 10.51 0.48 -18.20
C VAL A 243 10.24 1.98 -18.21
N SER A 244 10.21 2.62 -19.40
CA SER A 244 10.00 4.08 -19.52
C SER A 244 8.60 4.54 -19.04
N ILE A 245 7.59 3.68 -19.10
CA ILE A 245 6.24 4.02 -18.63
C ILE A 245 6.14 3.89 -17.11
N PHE A 246 6.86 2.91 -16.54
CA PHE A 246 6.78 2.64 -15.10
C PHE A 246 7.68 3.57 -14.28
N SER A 247 8.84 3.98 -14.81
CA SER A 247 9.79 4.89 -14.13
C SER A 247 9.39 6.37 -14.24
#